data_0f9f45702455cf7775fc5fc6ae859e5d
#
_entry.id   0f9f45702455cf7775fc5fc6ae859e5d
#
_cell.length_a   1.000
_cell.length_b   1.000
_cell.length_c   1.000
_cell.angle_alpha   90.00
_cell.angle_beta   90.00
_cell.angle_gamma   90.00
#
_symmetry.space_group_name_H-M   'P 1'
#
loop_
_entity.id
_entity.type
_entity.pdbx_description
1 polymer ?
#
loop_
_entity_poly.entity_id
_entity_poly.type
_entity_poly.pdbx_seq_one_letter_code
_entity_poly.pdbx_strand_id
1 'polypeptide(L)'
;MSRLGGFTLIELLVVVLIIGILAAIAVPQYNKAVLKSRVVEIQTVFDAVGKGAEAYYLANGNNVPDGTPLLEVLDVDVTKMLDFSNGVYYSKDKRIYYVFNVHPSEVYFYAYPVGYDSSLTLMRRRVWGGKWSNACSPESHYICKSLKGSWLTE
;
A
#
# COMPACT_ATOMS: atom_id res chain seq x y z
N MET A 1 0.65 -49.86 33.80
CA MET A 1 0.48 -49.88 32.35
C MET A 1 -0.55 -48.83 31.95
N SER A 2 -0.08 -47.68 31.49
CA SER A 2 -0.98 -46.60 30.98
C SER A 2 -1.48 -46.98 29.61
N ARG A 3 -2.82 -47.09 29.43
CA ARG A 3 -3.42 -47.27 28.12
C ARG A 3 -3.25 -45.96 27.34
N LEU A 4 -2.42 -45.97 26.34
CA LEU A 4 -2.41 -44.92 25.32
C LEU A 4 -3.69 -45.04 24.50
N GLY A 5 -4.68 -44.20 24.78
CA GLY A 5 -5.88 -44.08 23.97
C GLY A 5 -5.51 -43.62 22.55
N GLY A 6 -5.72 -44.47 21.55
CA GLY A 6 -5.53 -44.09 20.14
C GLY A 6 -6.72 -43.24 19.67
N PHE A 7 -6.45 -42.24 18.82
CA PHE A 7 -7.46 -41.44 18.13
C PHE A 7 -8.28 -42.31 17.16
N THR A 8 -9.60 -42.12 17.12
CA THR A 8 -10.44 -42.80 16.13
C THR A 8 -10.43 -42.06 14.79
N LEU A 9 -10.61 -42.78 13.69
CA LEU A 9 -10.69 -42.21 12.33
C LEU A 9 -11.80 -41.17 12.22
N ILE A 10 -12.94 -41.40 12.91
CA ILE A 10 -14.09 -40.48 12.86
C ILE A 10 -13.79 -39.17 13.62
N GLU A 11 -13.07 -39.21 14.74
CA GLU A 11 -12.66 -38.01 15.47
C GLU A 11 -11.77 -37.12 14.60
N LEU A 12 -10.82 -37.72 13.87
CA LEU A 12 -9.95 -36.98 12.97
C LEU A 12 -10.76 -36.38 11.80
N LEU A 13 -11.69 -37.16 11.21
CA LEU A 13 -12.51 -36.72 10.07
C LEU A 13 -13.41 -35.54 10.46
N VAL A 14 -14.05 -35.58 11.62
CA VAL A 14 -14.91 -34.47 12.09
C VAL A 14 -14.08 -33.20 12.33
N VAL A 15 -12.90 -33.32 12.92
CA VAL A 15 -12.02 -32.17 13.18
C VAL A 15 -11.58 -31.49 11.86
N VAL A 16 -11.11 -32.26 10.87
CA VAL A 16 -10.68 -31.67 9.60
C VAL A 16 -11.85 -31.06 8.82
N LEU A 17 -13.06 -31.64 8.95
CA LEU A 17 -14.27 -31.08 8.34
C LEU A 17 -14.59 -29.71 8.96
N ILE A 18 -14.58 -29.59 10.28
CA ILE A 18 -14.85 -28.33 10.99
C ILE A 18 -13.78 -27.28 10.62
N ILE A 19 -12.49 -27.63 10.64
CA ILE A 19 -11.43 -26.72 10.25
C ILE A 19 -11.60 -26.27 8.80
N GLY A 20 -11.96 -27.17 7.90
CA GLY A 20 -12.20 -26.86 6.49
C GLY A 20 -13.30 -25.81 6.30
N ILE A 21 -14.41 -25.96 7.00
CA ILE A 21 -15.53 -25.01 6.92
C ILE A 21 -15.13 -23.65 7.51
N LEU A 22 -14.45 -23.62 8.66
CA LEU A 22 -14.00 -22.38 9.28
C LEU A 22 -12.95 -21.67 8.41
N ALA A 23 -11.99 -22.41 7.86
CA ALA A 23 -10.96 -21.86 6.98
C ALA A 23 -11.56 -21.24 5.71
N ALA A 24 -12.59 -21.87 5.12
CA ALA A 24 -13.26 -21.35 3.92
C ALA A 24 -13.83 -19.95 4.12
N ILE A 25 -14.25 -19.61 5.32
CA ILE A 25 -14.78 -18.27 5.67
C ILE A 25 -13.66 -17.34 6.17
N ALA A 26 -12.74 -17.85 6.99
CA ALA A 26 -11.73 -17.03 7.65
C ALA A 26 -10.64 -16.53 6.69
N VAL A 27 -10.17 -17.36 5.76
CA VAL A 27 -9.07 -16.99 4.85
C VAL A 27 -9.40 -15.77 3.96
N PRO A 28 -10.56 -15.69 3.28
CA PRO A 28 -10.88 -14.50 2.48
C PRO A 28 -11.05 -13.25 3.33
N GLN A 29 -11.56 -13.35 4.56
CA GLN A 29 -11.66 -12.21 5.47
C GLN A 29 -10.27 -11.72 5.93
N TYR A 30 -9.38 -12.65 6.24
CA TYR A 30 -8.01 -12.35 6.60
C TYR A 30 -7.28 -11.61 5.47
N ASN A 31 -7.38 -12.10 4.23
CA ASN A 31 -6.75 -11.45 3.07
C ASN A 31 -7.27 -10.02 2.86
N LYS A 32 -8.57 -9.78 3.07
CA LYS A 32 -9.14 -8.43 3.03
C LYS A 32 -8.57 -7.51 4.12
N ALA A 33 -8.41 -8.01 5.34
CA ALA A 33 -7.84 -7.25 6.45
C ALA A 33 -6.36 -6.90 6.18
N VAL A 34 -5.58 -7.86 5.69
CA VAL A 34 -4.17 -7.65 5.33
C VAL A 34 -4.05 -6.59 4.23
N LEU A 35 -4.87 -6.67 3.17
CA LEU A 35 -4.81 -5.65 2.12
C LEU A 35 -5.19 -4.25 2.64
N LYS A 36 -6.16 -4.13 3.55
CA LYS A 36 -6.47 -2.85 4.19
C LYS A 36 -5.28 -2.29 4.97
N SER A 37 -4.54 -3.12 5.70
CA SER A 37 -3.34 -2.66 6.42
C SER A 37 -2.25 -2.16 5.48
N ARG A 38 -2.11 -2.78 4.30
CA ARG A 38 -1.18 -2.30 3.25
C ARG A 38 -1.56 -0.94 2.71
N VAL A 39 -2.84 -0.67 2.56
CA VAL A 39 -3.30 0.67 2.14
C VAL A 39 -2.90 1.74 3.15
N VAL A 40 -2.96 1.46 4.44
CA VAL A 40 -2.50 2.40 5.48
C VAL A 40 -0.99 2.63 5.38
N GLU A 41 -0.20 1.60 5.10
CA GLU A 41 1.24 1.73 4.82
C GLU A 41 1.49 2.67 3.62
N ILE A 42 0.77 2.47 2.52
CA ILE A 42 0.86 3.33 1.33
C ILE A 42 0.53 4.79 1.67
N GLN A 43 -0.54 5.04 2.43
CA GLN A 43 -0.92 6.38 2.86
C GLN A 43 0.21 7.05 3.67
N THR A 44 0.82 6.30 4.58
CA THR A 44 1.93 6.80 5.41
C THR A 44 3.14 7.20 4.55
N VAL A 45 3.50 6.37 3.57
CA VAL A 45 4.59 6.67 2.63
C VAL A 45 4.26 7.91 1.78
N PHE A 46 3.06 7.97 1.23
CA PHE A 46 2.62 9.11 0.42
C PHE A 46 2.58 10.41 1.22
N ASP A 47 2.19 10.37 2.50
CA ASP A 47 2.18 11.53 3.37
C ASP A 47 3.60 12.02 3.69
N ALA A 48 4.51 11.10 3.99
CA ALA A 48 5.90 11.44 4.28
C ALA A 48 6.59 12.06 3.06
N VAL A 49 6.52 11.39 1.90
CA VAL A 49 7.12 11.87 0.66
C VAL A 49 6.45 13.15 0.17
N GLY A 50 5.12 13.25 0.30
CA GLY A 50 4.37 14.44 -0.11
C GLY A 50 4.73 15.68 0.69
N LYS A 51 4.90 15.57 2.01
CA LYS A 51 5.37 16.68 2.86
C LYS A 51 6.79 17.10 2.52
N GLY A 52 7.68 16.13 2.27
CA GLY A 52 9.04 16.40 1.83
C GLY A 52 9.07 17.12 0.47
N ALA A 53 8.30 16.66 -0.49
CA ALA A 53 8.19 17.28 -1.81
C ALA A 53 7.69 18.73 -1.74
N GLU A 54 6.72 19.00 -0.88
CA GLU A 54 6.23 20.36 -0.63
C GLU A 54 7.29 21.26 0.00
N ALA A 55 7.99 20.76 1.00
CA ALA A 55 9.08 21.48 1.64
C ALA A 55 10.20 21.82 0.62
N TYR A 56 10.58 20.86 -0.21
CA TYR A 56 11.55 21.06 -1.29
C TYR A 56 11.08 22.12 -2.30
N TYR A 57 9.83 22.04 -2.76
CA TYR A 57 9.24 23.03 -3.67
C TYR A 57 9.32 24.46 -3.12
N LEU A 58 8.92 24.63 -1.85
CA LEU A 58 8.97 25.94 -1.18
C LEU A 58 10.40 26.46 -0.97
N ALA A 59 11.32 25.57 -0.59
CA ALA A 59 12.72 25.92 -0.37
C ALA A 59 13.46 26.35 -1.65
N ASN A 60 13.02 25.83 -2.80
CA ASN A 60 13.59 26.14 -4.11
C ASN A 60 12.84 27.25 -4.88
N GLY A 61 12.17 28.14 -4.17
CA GLY A 61 11.51 29.31 -4.78
C GLY A 61 10.31 28.95 -5.64
N ASN A 62 9.55 27.96 -5.22
CA ASN A 62 8.38 27.41 -5.93
C ASN A 62 8.73 26.79 -7.30
N ASN A 63 9.88 26.16 -7.38
CA ASN A 63 10.34 25.47 -8.59
C ASN A 63 10.86 24.07 -8.28
N VAL A 64 10.51 23.12 -9.12
CA VAL A 64 11.10 21.77 -9.11
C VAL A 64 11.47 21.42 -10.54
N PRO A 65 12.76 21.24 -10.85
CA PRO A 65 13.19 20.86 -12.19
C PRO A 65 12.59 19.51 -12.62
N ASP A 66 12.31 19.37 -13.91
CA ASP A 66 11.85 18.10 -14.46
C ASP A 66 12.90 17.01 -14.26
N GLY A 67 12.44 15.79 -13.93
CA GLY A 67 13.32 14.67 -13.66
C GLY A 67 14.10 14.75 -12.35
N THR A 68 13.73 15.68 -11.42
CA THR A 68 14.34 15.73 -10.08
C THR A 68 14.22 14.36 -9.40
N PRO A 69 15.34 13.76 -8.93
CA PRO A 69 15.31 12.49 -8.21
C PRO A 69 14.74 12.71 -6.80
N LEU A 70 13.41 12.81 -6.74
CA LEU A 70 12.68 13.32 -5.58
C LEU A 70 13.17 12.73 -4.26
N LEU A 71 13.27 11.41 -4.17
CA LEU A 71 13.63 10.75 -2.92
C LEU A 71 15.10 10.93 -2.50
N GLU A 72 15.95 11.41 -3.40
CA GLU A 72 17.37 11.72 -3.09
C GLU A 72 17.54 13.16 -2.57
N VAL A 73 16.64 14.06 -2.98
CA VAL A 73 16.72 15.49 -2.60
C VAL A 73 15.84 15.85 -1.42
N LEU A 74 14.95 14.95 -1.01
CA LEU A 74 14.08 15.17 0.16
C LEU A 74 14.85 14.96 1.47
N ASP A 75 14.62 15.84 2.42
CA ASP A 75 15.05 15.68 3.81
C ASP A 75 14.11 14.68 4.57
N VAL A 76 13.84 13.56 3.92
CA VAL A 76 13.04 12.46 4.48
C VAL A 76 13.82 11.16 4.32
N ASP A 77 14.15 10.53 5.44
CA ASP A 77 14.84 9.23 5.42
C ASP A 77 13.88 8.12 4.97
N VAL A 78 13.68 8.03 3.67
CA VAL A 78 12.83 6.99 3.06
C VAL A 78 13.46 5.60 3.13
N THR A 79 14.76 5.48 3.44
CA THR A 79 15.45 4.18 3.50
C THR A 79 14.93 3.30 4.63
N LYS A 80 14.36 3.91 5.66
CA LYS A 80 13.66 3.19 6.74
C LYS A 80 12.35 2.57 6.30
N MET A 81 11.70 3.15 5.29
CA MET A 81 10.39 2.75 4.80
C MET A 81 10.47 1.92 3.53
N LEU A 82 11.41 2.24 2.64
CA LEU A 82 11.50 1.68 1.31
C LEU A 82 12.89 1.12 1.01
N ASP A 83 12.91 0.09 0.17
CA ASP A 83 14.12 -0.44 -0.47
C ASP A 83 14.12 -0.05 -1.94
N PHE A 84 15.27 0.38 -2.48
CA PHE A 84 15.44 0.68 -3.89
C PHE A 84 16.09 -0.52 -4.62
N SER A 85 15.45 -0.98 -5.70
CA SER A 85 15.97 -2.07 -6.52
C SER A 85 15.50 -1.93 -7.97
N ASN A 86 16.42 -2.07 -8.92
CA ASN A 86 16.12 -2.05 -10.36
C ASN A 86 15.32 -0.81 -10.84
N GLY A 87 15.58 0.37 -10.27
CA GLY A 87 14.88 1.61 -10.66
C GLY A 87 13.51 1.79 -10.02
N VAL A 88 13.11 0.93 -9.10
CA VAL A 88 11.81 0.96 -8.43
C VAL A 88 11.97 0.91 -6.92
N TYR A 89 11.09 1.58 -6.21
CA TYR A 89 11.02 1.55 -4.75
C TYR A 89 10.03 0.50 -4.28
N TYR A 90 10.39 -0.25 -3.25
CA TYR A 90 9.58 -1.32 -2.67
C TYR A 90 9.38 -1.13 -1.18
N SER A 91 8.25 -1.59 -0.64
CA SER A 91 8.11 -1.80 0.81
C SER A 91 9.14 -2.81 1.31
N LYS A 92 9.49 -2.78 2.60
CA LYS A 92 10.51 -3.67 3.20
C LYS A 92 10.25 -5.16 2.98
N ASP A 93 9.01 -5.56 2.86
CA ASP A 93 8.61 -6.94 2.57
C ASP A 93 8.37 -7.21 1.07
N LYS A 94 8.67 -6.22 0.21
CA LYS A 94 8.55 -6.27 -1.27
C LYS A 94 7.12 -6.56 -1.77
N ARG A 95 6.10 -6.26 -0.97
CA ARG A 95 4.69 -6.49 -1.35
C ARG A 95 3.99 -5.26 -1.91
N ILE A 96 4.64 -4.12 -1.91
CA ILE A 96 4.16 -2.90 -2.54
C ILE A 96 5.32 -2.32 -3.33
N TYR A 97 5.09 -1.91 -4.57
CA TYR A 97 6.05 -1.08 -5.27
C TYR A 97 5.47 0.31 -5.48
N TYR A 98 6.37 1.29 -5.47
CA TYR A 98 6.06 2.70 -5.55
C TYR A 98 6.73 3.34 -6.75
N VAL A 99 6.03 4.26 -7.39
CA VAL A 99 6.57 5.12 -8.44
C VAL A 99 6.32 6.56 -8.04
N PHE A 100 7.39 7.36 -8.00
CA PHE A 100 7.34 8.78 -7.67
C PHE A 100 7.80 9.57 -8.88
N ASN A 101 6.92 10.41 -9.40
CA ASN A 101 7.20 11.23 -10.57
C ASN A 101 7.05 12.70 -10.22
N VAL A 102 7.97 13.51 -10.73
CA VAL A 102 8.01 14.95 -10.53
C VAL A 102 8.11 15.63 -11.88
N HIS A 103 7.26 16.62 -12.07
CA HIS A 103 7.30 17.54 -13.20
C HIS A 103 7.31 18.98 -12.71
N PRO A 104 7.73 19.95 -13.54
CA PRO A 104 7.73 21.36 -13.16
C PRO A 104 6.35 21.89 -12.75
N SER A 105 5.25 21.30 -13.25
CA SER A 105 3.89 21.70 -12.96
C SER A 105 3.22 20.89 -11.86
N GLU A 106 3.66 19.66 -11.61
CA GLU A 106 2.96 18.74 -10.72
C GLU A 106 3.84 17.60 -10.19
N VAL A 107 3.38 16.97 -9.13
CA VAL A 107 3.96 15.76 -8.57
C VAL A 107 2.90 14.68 -8.41
N TYR A 108 3.22 13.44 -8.73
CA TYR A 108 2.31 12.32 -8.55
C TYR A 108 3.03 11.04 -8.15
N PHE A 109 2.37 10.30 -7.30
CA PHE A 109 2.84 9.05 -6.73
C PHE A 109 1.87 7.93 -7.06
N TYR A 110 2.42 6.76 -7.38
CA TYR A 110 1.65 5.53 -7.55
C TYR A 110 2.13 4.48 -6.58
N ALA A 111 1.21 3.65 -6.11
CA ALA A 111 1.51 2.46 -5.33
C ALA A 111 0.70 1.27 -5.84
N TYR A 112 1.36 0.14 -5.96
CA TYR A 112 0.84 -1.09 -6.52
C TYR A 112 1.06 -2.23 -5.54
N PRO A 113 0.02 -2.71 -4.84
CA PRO A 113 0.11 -3.88 -3.97
C PRO A 113 0.34 -5.15 -4.78
N VAL A 114 1.46 -5.84 -4.55
CA VAL A 114 1.85 -7.06 -5.26
C VAL A 114 1.28 -8.29 -4.56
N GLY A 115 0.75 -9.23 -5.32
CA GLY A 115 0.30 -10.52 -4.78
C GLY A 115 -1.10 -10.55 -4.14
N TYR A 116 -1.84 -9.42 -4.17
CA TYR A 116 -3.22 -9.36 -3.69
C TYR A 116 -4.23 -9.16 -4.82
N ASP A 117 -4.05 -8.11 -5.59
CA ASP A 117 -4.83 -7.79 -6.77
C ASP A 117 -3.98 -6.87 -7.64
N SER A 118 -3.50 -7.39 -8.75
CA SER A 118 -2.63 -6.66 -9.68
C SER A 118 -3.34 -5.49 -10.37
N SER A 119 -4.66 -5.39 -10.26
CA SER A 119 -5.44 -4.29 -10.81
C SER A 119 -5.52 -3.09 -9.87
N LEU A 120 -5.26 -3.30 -8.57
CA LEU A 120 -5.38 -2.23 -7.57
C LEU A 120 -4.21 -1.26 -7.68
N THR A 121 -4.52 0.00 -7.91
CA THR A 121 -3.57 1.11 -7.94
C THR A 121 -4.06 2.23 -7.04
N LEU A 122 -3.20 2.73 -6.17
CA LEU A 122 -3.44 3.95 -5.41
C LEU A 122 -2.57 5.06 -5.99
N MET A 123 -3.15 6.24 -6.18
CA MET A 123 -2.47 7.41 -6.73
C MET A 123 -2.66 8.60 -5.80
N ARG A 124 -1.62 9.41 -5.66
CA ARG A 124 -1.67 10.73 -5.05
C ARG A 124 -1.04 11.73 -6.00
N ARG A 125 -1.72 12.84 -6.26
CA ARG A 125 -1.29 13.89 -7.18
C ARG A 125 -1.47 15.26 -6.57
N ARG A 126 -0.58 16.18 -6.93
CA ARG A 126 -0.71 17.59 -6.62
C ARG A 126 -0.16 18.43 -7.78
N VAL A 127 -0.92 19.40 -8.21
CA VAL A 127 -0.39 20.54 -8.97
C VAL A 127 0.28 21.49 -7.97
N TRP A 128 1.47 21.96 -8.26
CA TRP A 128 2.22 22.82 -7.33
C TRP A 128 1.42 24.07 -6.95
N GLY A 129 1.40 24.37 -5.65
CA GLY A 129 0.55 25.43 -5.10
C GLY A 129 -0.93 25.06 -4.90
N GLY A 130 -1.36 23.89 -5.39
CA GLY A 130 -2.72 23.37 -5.22
C GLY A 130 -2.88 22.43 -4.03
N LYS A 131 -4.02 21.78 -3.94
CA LYS A 131 -4.31 20.75 -2.94
C LYS A 131 -3.88 19.37 -3.45
N TRP A 132 -3.60 18.46 -2.52
CA TRP A 132 -3.43 17.05 -2.84
C TRP A 132 -4.76 16.43 -3.23
N SER A 133 -4.73 15.63 -4.29
CA SER A 133 -5.83 14.76 -4.69
C SER A 133 -5.38 13.30 -4.61
N ASN A 134 -6.27 12.43 -4.20
CA ASN A 134 -6.01 11.01 -4.10
C ASN A 134 -6.99 10.24 -4.98
N ALA A 135 -6.52 9.18 -5.62
CA ALA A 135 -7.35 8.32 -6.45
C ALA A 135 -7.02 6.85 -6.19
N CYS A 136 -7.97 6.00 -6.50
CA CYS A 136 -7.86 4.56 -6.37
C CYS A 136 -8.53 3.89 -7.57
N SER A 137 -7.87 2.94 -8.20
CA SER A 137 -8.35 2.23 -9.38
C SER A 137 -8.22 0.71 -9.20
N PRO A 138 -9.16 -0.10 -9.69
CA PRO A 138 -10.45 0.32 -10.23
C PRO A 138 -11.42 0.78 -9.14
N GLU A 139 -12.27 1.75 -9.40
CA GLU A 139 -13.24 2.26 -8.42
C GLU A 139 -14.22 1.20 -7.90
N SER A 140 -14.46 0.16 -8.70
CA SER A 140 -15.30 -0.99 -8.32
C SER A 140 -14.68 -1.84 -7.23
N HIS A 141 -13.34 -1.79 -7.05
CA HIS A 141 -12.64 -2.56 -6.04
C HIS A 141 -13.09 -2.20 -4.63
N TYR A 142 -13.27 -3.22 -3.76
CA TYR A 142 -13.79 -3.02 -2.40
C TYR A 142 -12.92 -2.10 -1.52
N ILE A 143 -11.60 -2.08 -1.75
CA ILE A 143 -10.68 -1.15 -1.10
C ILE A 143 -11.01 0.29 -1.51
N CYS A 144 -11.13 0.57 -2.82
CA CYS A 144 -11.44 1.91 -3.31
C CYS A 144 -12.77 2.40 -2.74
N LYS A 145 -13.78 1.53 -2.71
CA LYS A 145 -15.07 1.84 -2.07
C LYS A 145 -14.92 2.15 -0.57
N SER A 146 -14.04 1.45 0.15
CA SER A 146 -13.81 1.70 1.57
C SER A 146 -13.03 2.98 1.87
N LEU A 147 -12.34 3.56 0.88
CA LEU A 147 -11.57 4.79 1.00
C LEU A 147 -12.37 6.05 0.66
N LYS A 148 -13.56 5.90 0.05
CA LYS A 148 -14.43 7.05 -0.27
C LYS A 148 -14.80 7.83 1.00
N GLY A 149 -14.62 9.15 0.96
CA GLY A 149 -14.92 10.05 2.08
C GLY A 149 -13.88 10.06 3.20
N SER A 150 -12.86 9.20 3.16
CA SER A 150 -11.77 9.20 4.16
C SER A 150 -10.45 9.64 3.57
N TRP A 151 -9.98 8.97 2.53
CA TRP A 151 -8.72 9.27 1.86
C TRP A 151 -8.90 9.78 0.43
N LEU A 152 -9.93 9.27 -0.27
CA LEU A 152 -10.28 9.80 -1.59
C LEU A 152 -11.01 11.12 -1.41
N THR A 153 -10.41 12.19 -1.90
CA THR A 153 -11.07 13.51 -2.02
C THR A 153 -11.83 13.56 -3.35
N GLU A 154 -13.09 13.91 -3.31
CA GLU A 154 -13.89 14.24 -4.48
C GLU A 154 -13.39 15.52 -5.13
#